data_91fd1174661c65b9a0f9615224404534
#
_entry.id   91fd1174661c65b9a0f9615224404534
#
_cell.length_a   1.000
_cell.length_b   1.000
_cell.length_c   1.000
_cell.angle_alpha   90.00
_cell.angle_beta   90.00
_cell.angle_gamma   90.00
#
_symmetry.space_group_name_H-M   'P 1'
#
loop_
_entity.id
_entity.type
_entity.pdbx_description
1 polymer ?
#
loop_
_entity_poly.entity_id
_entity_poly.type
_entity_poly.pdbx_seq_one_letter_code
_entity_poly.pdbx_strand_id
1 'polypeptide(L)'
;MLRDLPRRVIIIGKSAIVATDAFLLFPDAVDAIVELPKTDQGTGDLYSLLLPQLADGARTPEIPSIEEVVARNPDLVLMKDFTYTGLGDKLTAMGIPVFTISLEMPEDWNAELRQLGKLVGDPGRAEEVTALYQERQDKVEQAVSDVPEQDRPKVLMMRVSSTDGPLTYTVAPDTWMQTRFVEDAGGIPVWLGSGFKNKGFAKISFEQIAAWNPDYIYIYSYKDPAEDFLTQLKKDKRWADIPAMKAGRVKAIPGDFSNYAQPISRWILCLQWMSADLYPQLFPDFDMEREICSFYEDFHGLSDPQAQREIIDRYRRSVQAN
;
A
#
# COMPACT_ATOMS: atom_id res chain seq x y z
N MET A 1 15.83 -5.09 -23.82
CA MET A 1 16.24 -6.15 -22.88
C MET A 1 17.64 -5.78 -22.41
N LEU A 2 17.86 -5.68 -21.09
CA LEU A 2 19.19 -5.46 -20.53
C LEU A 2 20.11 -6.62 -20.96
N ARG A 3 21.36 -6.33 -21.27
CA ARG A 3 22.36 -7.36 -21.63
C ARG A 3 22.97 -8.01 -20.38
N ASP A 4 23.07 -7.24 -19.31
CA ASP A 4 23.64 -7.63 -18.01
C ASP A 4 22.64 -7.24 -16.90
N LEU A 5 22.84 -7.78 -15.69
CA LEU A 5 22.07 -7.40 -14.51
C LEU A 5 22.32 -5.93 -14.18
N PRO A 6 21.28 -5.18 -13.75
CA PRO A 6 21.41 -3.77 -13.39
C PRO A 6 22.34 -3.62 -12.16
N ARG A 7 23.21 -2.63 -12.21
CA ARG A 7 24.15 -2.30 -11.13
C ARG A 7 23.98 -0.88 -10.60
N ARG A 8 23.21 -0.07 -11.31
CA ARG A 8 22.98 1.34 -10.98
C ARG A 8 21.52 1.70 -11.22
N VAL A 9 20.69 1.32 -10.26
CA VAL A 9 19.25 1.50 -10.31
C VAL A 9 18.86 2.83 -9.67
N ILE A 10 18.02 3.61 -10.34
CA ILE A 10 17.34 4.77 -9.78
C ILE A 10 15.82 4.51 -9.81
N ILE A 11 15.16 4.76 -8.70
CA ILE A 11 13.71 4.63 -8.56
C ILE A 11 13.13 6.03 -8.42
N ILE A 12 12.26 6.44 -9.35
CA ILE A 12 11.75 7.81 -9.45
C ILE A 12 10.29 7.82 -9.94
N GLY A 13 9.69 9.01 -9.93
CA GLY A 13 8.33 9.25 -10.39
C GLY A 13 7.34 9.34 -9.24
N LYS A 14 6.14 9.82 -9.52
CA LYS A 14 5.07 9.86 -8.52
C LYS A 14 4.82 8.47 -7.94
N SER A 15 4.58 8.43 -6.64
CA SER A 15 4.39 7.17 -5.90
C SER A 15 5.60 6.23 -6.00
N ALA A 16 6.81 6.77 -6.08
CA ALA A 16 8.06 5.99 -6.09
C ALA A 16 8.14 5.01 -4.91
N ILE A 17 7.44 5.30 -3.81
CA ILE A 17 7.33 4.38 -2.65
C ILE A 17 6.87 2.98 -3.08
N VAL A 18 5.92 2.87 -4.02
CA VAL A 18 5.38 1.57 -4.47
C VAL A 18 6.45 0.75 -5.18
N ALA A 19 7.17 1.40 -6.11
CA ALA A 19 8.24 0.76 -6.86
C ALA A 19 9.44 0.42 -5.96
N THR A 20 9.78 1.29 -5.00
CA THR A 20 10.85 1.05 -4.05
C THR A 20 10.52 -0.12 -3.14
N ASP A 21 9.34 -0.16 -2.58
CA ASP A 21 8.86 -1.22 -1.70
C ASP A 21 8.92 -2.60 -2.40
N ALA A 22 8.51 -2.66 -3.67
CA ALA A 22 8.61 -3.88 -4.48
C ALA A 22 10.07 -4.29 -4.75
N PHE A 23 10.95 -3.31 -5.03
CA PHE A 23 12.37 -3.59 -5.28
C PHE A 23 13.09 -4.12 -4.03
N LEU A 24 12.72 -3.62 -2.85
CA LEU A 24 13.29 -4.05 -1.56
C LEU A 24 12.92 -5.48 -1.15
N LEU A 25 12.03 -6.14 -1.88
CA LEU A 25 11.76 -7.57 -1.71
C LEU A 25 12.86 -8.47 -2.29
N PHE A 26 13.87 -7.88 -2.97
CA PHE A 26 15.02 -8.55 -3.57
C PHE A 26 16.32 -8.11 -2.87
N PRO A 27 16.66 -8.68 -1.73
CA PRO A 27 17.78 -8.22 -0.90
C PRO A 27 19.14 -8.22 -1.65
N ASP A 28 19.37 -9.17 -2.55
CA ASP A 28 20.61 -9.26 -3.33
C ASP A 28 20.73 -8.15 -4.40
N ALA A 29 19.63 -7.45 -4.72
CA ALA A 29 19.60 -6.36 -5.69
C ALA A 29 19.74 -4.97 -5.05
N VAL A 30 19.63 -4.84 -3.74
CA VAL A 30 19.58 -3.52 -3.06
C VAL A 30 20.88 -2.72 -3.21
N ASP A 31 22.02 -3.38 -3.36
CA ASP A 31 23.32 -2.74 -3.58
C ASP A 31 23.40 -2.03 -4.95
N ALA A 32 22.49 -2.35 -5.88
CA ALA A 32 22.38 -1.63 -7.14
C ALA A 32 21.69 -0.26 -6.99
N ILE A 33 21.00 0.04 -5.88
CA ILE A 33 20.31 1.32 -5.66
C ILE A 33 21.36 2.43 -5.50
N VAL A 34 21.34 3.40 -6.41
CA VAL A 34 22.27 4.55 -6.37
C VAL A 34 21.89 5.52 -5.26
N GLU A 35 20.62 5.86 -5.17
CA GLU A 35 20.03 6.72 -4.16
C GLU A 35 18.58 6.28 -3.92
N LEU A 36 18.11 6.34 -2.67
CA LEU A 36 16.72 6.14 -2.35
C LEU A 36 15.88 7.35 -2.77
N PRO A 37 14.65 7.17 -3.25
CA PRO A 37 13.80 8.29 -3.61
C PRO A 37 13.31 9.04 -2.37
N LYS A 38 13.04 10.33 -2.53
CA LYS A 38 12.12 11.05 -1.66
C LYS A 38 10.71 10.56 -1.93
N THR A 39 9.90 10.48 -0.89
CA THR A 39 8.46 10.23 -1.03
C THR A 39 7.69 11.26 -0.23
N ASP A 40 6.53 11.66 -0.77
CA ASP A 40 5.56 12.51 -0.09
C ASP A 40 4.47 11.69 0.62
N GLN A 41 4.63 10.37 0.65
CA GLN A 41 3.71 9.41 1.24
C GLN A 41 4.37 8.70 2.42
N GLY A 42 3.53 8.29 3.38
CA GLY A 42 4.00 7.66 4.61
C GLY A 42 4.26 8.65 5.74
N THR A 43 4.49 8.11 6.93
CA THR A 43 4.65 8.84 8.19
C THR A 43 6.04 8.68 8.79
N GLY A 44 7.01 8.24 8.00
CA GLY A 44 8.39 8.02 8.45
C GLY A 44 9.27 7.43 7.35
N ASP A 45 10.50 7.09 7.70
CA ASP A 45 11.51 6.58 6.78
C ASP A 45 11.80 5.09 7.05
N LEU A 46 10.97 4.21 6.48
CA LEU A 46 11.18 2.76 6.53
C LEU A 46 12.48 2.35 5.84
N TYR A 47 12.87 3.05 4.78
CA TYR A 47 14.04 2.68 3.99
C TYR A 47 15.34 2.79 4.79
N SER A 48 15.45 3.80 5.66
CA SER A 48 16.59 3.90 6.57
C SER A 48 16.65 2.76 7.60
N LEU A 49 15.52 2.18 7.94
CA LEU A 49 15.46 1.01 8.82
C LEU A 49 15.86 -0.27 8.09
N LEU A 50 15.39 -0.46 6.84
CA LEU A 50 15.69 -1.64 6.04
C LEU A 50 17.09 -1.60 5.41
N LEU A 51 17.59 -0.40 5.10
CA LEU A 51 18.86 -0.16 4.40
C LEU A 51 19.70 0.86 5.19
N PRO A 52 20.20 0.52 6.37
CA PRO A 52 20.94 1.47 7.22
C PRO A 52 22.21 2.01 6.54
N GLN A 53 22.79 1.27 5.59
CA GLN A 53 23.94 1.72 4.79
C GLN A 53 23.59 2.89 3.84
N LEU A 54 22.29 3.13 3.53
CA LEU A 54 21.81 4.24 2.70
C LEU A 54 21.08 5.31 3.51
N ALA A 55 20.99 5.17 4.84
CA ALA A 55 20.18 6.04 5.69
C ALA A 55 20.61 7.51 5.61
N ASP A 56 21.93 7.77 5.67
CA ASP A 56 22.51 9.11 5.63
C ASP A 56 22.81 9.59 4.20
N GLY A 57 22.44 8.80 3.19
CA GLY A 57 22.65 9.12 1.79
C GLY A 57 21.77 10.23 1.26
N ALA A 58 22.15 10.82 0.13
CA ALA A 58 21.29 11.74 -0.60
C ALA A 58 20.00 11.05 -1.04
N ARG A 59 18.92 11.83 -1.19
CA ARG A 59 17.63 11.34 -1.67
C ARG A 59 17.34 11.93 -3.05
N THR A 60 17.11 11.07 -4.04
CA THR A 60 16.65 11.49 -5.36
C THR A 60 15.28 12.16 -5.24
N PRO A 61 15.05 13.36 -5.83
CA PRO A 61 13.71 13.94 -5.88
C PRO A 61 12.70 12.95 -6.49
N GLU A 62 11.44 13.01 -6.04
CA GLU A 62 10.37 12.16 -6.58
C GLU A 62 10.25 12.34 -8.11
N ILE A 63 10.30 13.57 -8.59
CA ILE A 63 10.31 13.93 -10.00
C ILE A 63 11.58 14.74 -10.28
N PRO A 64 12.72 14.10 -10.55
CA PRO A 64 13.96 14.79 -10.89
C PRO A 64 13.90 15.34 -12.32
N SER A 65 14.76 16.30 -12.61
CA SER A 65 15.05 16.70 -13.99
C SER A 65 15.80 15.57 -14.73
N ILE A 66 15.77 15.61 -16.04
CA ILE A 66 16.50 14.65 -16.87
C ILE A 66 18.00 14.69 -16.58
N GLU A 67 18.54 15.92 -16.42
CA GLU A 67 19.95 16.17 -16.12
C GLU A 67 20.35 15.55 -14.78
N GLU A 68 19.50 15.63 -13.78
CA GLU A 68 19.73 15.02 -12.47
C GLU A 68 19.77 13.48 -12.57
N VAL A 69 18.92 12.88 -13.40
CA VAL A 69 18.93 11.42 -13.63
C VAL A 69 20.21 11.02 -14.36
N VAL A 70 20.55 11.71 -15.46
CA VAL A 70 21.75 11.44 -16.28
C VAL A 70 23.03 11.58 -15.45
N ALA A 71 23.12 12.59 -14.60
CA ALA A 71 24.29 12.82 -13.74
C ALA A 71 24.59 11.65 -12.79
N ARG A 72 23.57 10.84 -12.46
CA ARG A 72 23.71 9.64 -11.62
C ARG A 72 24.15 8.42 -12.41
N ASN A 73 24.22 8.53 -13.74
CA ASN A 73 24.65 7.46 -14.65
C ASN A 73 23.97 6.11 -14.37
N PRO A 74 22.62 6.03 -14.38
CA PRO A 74 21.92 4.78 -14.16
C PRO A 74 22.03 3.85 -15.37
N ASP A 75 22.03 2.55 -15.11
CA ASP A 75 21.82 1.52 -16.12
C ASP A 75 20.39 0.99 -16.14
N LEU A 76 19.59 1.36 -15.14
CA LEU A 76 18.15 1.11 -15.06
C LEU A 76 17.44 2.23 -14.30
N VAL A 77 16.30 2.66 -14.83
CA VAL A 77 15.33 3.49 -14.11
C VAL A 77 14.06 2.67 -13.89
N LEU A 78 13.59 2.62 -12.64
CA LEU A 78 12.33 1.99 -12.25
C LEU A 78 11.32 3.07 -11.88
N MET A 79 10.08 2.95 -12.37
CA MET A 79 9.00 3.89 -12.07
C MET A 79 7.62 3.26 -12.22
N LYS A 80 6.60 3.92 -11.64
CA LYS A 80 5.21 3.59 -11.93
C LYS A 80 4.87 3.91 -13.39
N ASP A 81 4.07 3.06 -14.02
CA ASP A 81 3.67 3.14 -15.43
C ASP A 81 3.05 4.48 -15.83
N PHE A 82 2.17 5.04 -14.98
CA PHE A 82 1.53 6.32 -15.25
C PHE A 82 2.49 7.53 -15.23
N THR A 83 3.72 7.36 -14.73
CA THR A 83 4.76 8.40 -14.75
C THR A 83 5.68 8.30 -15.97
N TYR A 84 5.53 7.24 -16.78
CA TYR A 84 6.38 7.00 -17.94
C TYR A 84 6.26 8.15 -18.98
N THR A 85 5.03 8.57 -19.28
CA THR A 85 4.79 9.65 -20.22
C THR A 85 5.37 10.98 -19.70
N GLY A 86 6.27 11.57 -20.47
CA GLY A 86 6.91 12.86 -20.16
C GLY A 86 8.27 12.74 -19.47
N LEU A 87 8.52 11.69 -18.69
CA LEU A 87 9.82 11.43 -18.04
C LEU A 87 10.49 10.17 -18.63
N GLY A 88 9.82 9.04 -18.54
CA GLY A 88 10.37 7.74 -18.97
C GLY A 88 10.62 7.67 -20.47
N ASP A 89 9.73 8.22 -21.30
CA ASP A 89 9.88 8.29 -22.75
C ASP A 89 11.13 9.09 -23.15
N LYS A 90 11.43 10.20 -22.47
CA LYS A 90 12.63 11.01 -22.73
C LYS A 90 13.91 10.27 -22.31
N LEU A 91 13.90 9.61 -21.15
CA LEU A 91 15.04 8.80 -20.69
C LEU A 91 15.32 7.65 -21.67
N THR A 92 14.26 6.96 -22.14
CA THR A 92 14.36 5.90 -23.13
C THR A 92 14.93 6.42 -24.46
N ALA A 93 14.50 7.61 -24.91
CA ALA A 93 15.04 8.25 -26.12
C ALA A 93 16.53 8.60 -26.01
N MET A 94 17.04 8.79 -24.79
CA MET A 94 18.46 8.99 -24.49
C MET A 94 19.24 7.67 -24.33
N GLY A 95 18.58 6.52 -24.49
CA GLY A 95 19.19 5.21 -24.37
C GLY A 95 19.29 4.68 -22.92
N ILE A 96 18.66 5.34 -21.96
CA ILE A 96 18.59 4.87 -20.57
C ILE A 96 17.42 3.88 -20.46
N PRO A 97 17.65 2.62 -20.05
CA PRO A 97 16.59 1.63 -19.88
C PRO A 97 15.60 2.06 -18.79
N VAL A 98 14.31 1.98 -19.08
CA VAL A 98 13.23 2.25 -18.13
C VAL A 98 12.38 1.00 -17.99
N PHE A 99 12.17 0.56 -16.76
CA PHE A 99 11.23 -0.50 -16.42
C PHE A 99 10.04 0.12 -15.67
N THR A 100 8.84 -0.20 -16.09
CA THR A 100 7.62 0.32 -15.47
C THR A 100 6.84 -0.78 -14.77
N ILE A 101 6.21 -0.42 -13.66
CA ILE A 101 5.33 -1.30 -12.88
C ILE A 101 4.02 -0.58 -12.54
N SER A 102 2.93 -1.32 -12.44
CA SER A 102 1.61 -0.85 -12.01
C SER A 102 1.37 -1.12 -10.54
N LEU A 103 1.38 -2.39 -10.12
CA LEU A 103 1.19 -2.84 -8.74
C LEU A 103 -0.13 -2.34 -8.11
N GLU A 104 -1.18 -2.16 -8.91
CA GLU A 104 -2.48 -1.63 -8.42
C GLU A 104 -3.42 -2.73 -7.92
N MET A 105 -3.16 -4.00 -8.25
CA MET A 105 -3.98 -5.16 -7.89
C MET A 105 -3.10 -6.30 -7.36
N PRO A 106 -3.62 -7.22 -6.54
CA PRO A 106 -2.85 -8.39 -6.07
C PRO A 106 -2.27 -9.24 -7.22
N GLU A 107 -3.02 -9.39 -8.30
CA GLU A 107 -2.59 -10.12 -9.49
C GLU A 107 -1.41 -9.43 -10.19
N ASP A 108 -1.42 -8.10 -10.24
CA ASP A 108 -0.31 -7.30 -10.78
C ASP A 108 0.96 -7.51 -9.93
N TRP A 109 0.83 -7.53 -8.59
CA TRP A 109 1.94 -7.80 -7.68
C TRP A 109 2.60 -9.13 -8.03
N ASN A 110 1.83 -10.21 -8.14
CA ASN A 110 2.37 -11.53 -8.46
C ASN A 110 3.04 -11.58 -9.84
N ALA A 111 2.44 -10.95 -10.85
CA ALA A 111 2.97 -10.95 -12.21
C ALA A 111 4.23 -10.06 -12.34
N GLU A 112 4.19 -8.85 -11.77
CA GLU A 112 5.26 -7.87 -11.92
C GLU A 112 6.46 -8.17 -11.02
N LEU A 113 6.27 -8.77 -9.83
CA LEU A 113 7.38 -9.29 -9.02
C LEU A 113 8.17 -10.38 -9.76
N ARG A 114 7.49 -11.28 -10.50
CA ARG A 114 8.18 -12.26 -11.34
C ARG A 114 8.98 -11.61 -12.48
N GLN A 115 8.47 -10.51 -13.04
CA GLN A 115 9.20 -9.76 -14.06
C GLN A 115 10.39 -9.03 -13.43
N LEU A 116 10.20 -8.41 -12.27
CA LEU A 116 11.25 -7.73 -11.52
C LEU A 116 12.34 -8.71 -11.09
N GLY A 117 11.98 -9.90 -10.59
CA GLY A 117 12.95 -10.95 -10.24
C GLY A 117 13.81 -11.39 -11.41
N LYS A 118 13.23 -11.53 -12.62
CA LYS A 118 14.00 -11.79 -13.84
C LYS A 118 14.92 -10.62 -14.19
N LEU A 119 14.48 -9.40 -14.01
CA LEU A 119 15.24 -8.18 -14.30
C LEU A 119 16.47 -8.05 -13.40
N VAL A 120 16.31 -8.34 -12.10
CA VAL A 120 17.40 -8.25 -11.11
C VAL A 120 18.22 -9.54 -10.97
N GLY A 121 17.85 -10.61 -11.70
CA GLY A 121 18.58 -11.88 -11.72
C GLY A 121 18.23 -12.83 -10.58
N ASP A 122 17.14 -12.59 -9.87
CA ASP A 122 16.68 -13.44 -8.77
C ASP A 122 15.21 -13.89 -8.96
N PRO A 123 14.95 -14.74 -9.96
CA PRO A 123 13.63 -15.31 -10.18
C PRO A 123 13.20 -16.26 -9.04
N GLY A 124 14.16 -16.85 -8.31
CA GLY A 124 13.88 -17.72 -7.16
C GLY A 124 13.21 -16.95 -6.03
N ARG A 125 13.76 -15.79 -5.67
CA ARG A 125 13.17 -14.90 -4.66
C ARG A 125 11.78 -14.39 -5.09
N ALA A 126 11.59 -14.09 -6.37
CA ALA A 126 10.29 -13.69 -6.87
C ALA A 126 9.21 -14.78 -6.64
N GLU A 127 9.52 -16.04 -6.91
CA GLU A 127 8.60 -17.15 -6.65
C GLU A 127 8.36 -17.36 -5.15
N GLU A 128 9.39 -17.26 -4.32
CA GLU A 128 9.26 -17.32 -2.86
C GLU A 128 8.31 -16.24 -2.34
N VAL A 129 8.54 -14.97 -2.69
CA VAL A 129 7.74 -13.83 -2.26
C VAL A 129 6.29 -13.96 -2.75
N THR A 130 6.08 -14.36 -4.00
CA THR A 130 4.72 -14.55 -4.52
C THR A 130 4.00 -15.71 -3.82
N ALA A 131 4.70 -16.78 -3.44
CA ALA A 131 4.14 -17.87 -2.64
C ALA A 131 3.74 -17.41 -1.23
N LEU A 132 4.55 -16.57 -0.59
CA LEU A 132 4.23 -15.97 0.72
C LEU A 132 2.98 -15.08 0.68
N TYR A 133 2.77 -14.32 -0.40
CA TYR A 133 1.52 -13.57 -0.61
C TYR A 133 0.35 -14.52 -0.80
N GLN A 134 0.49 -15.52 -1.67
CA GLN A 134 -0.58 -16.45 -1.99
C GLN A 134 -1.02 -17.23 -0.76
N GLU A 135 -0.09 -17.72 0.06
CA GLU A 135 -0.41 -18.43 1.30
C GLU A 135 -1.28 -17.60 2.24
N ARG A 136 -0.97 -16.30 2.39
CA ARG A 136 -1.73 -15.39 3.25
C ARG A 136 -3.10 -15.05 2.67
N GLN A 137 -3.19 -14.89 1.34
CA GLN A 137 -4.46 -14.70 0.64
C GLN A 137 -5.35 -15.93 0.77
N ASP A 138 -4.81 -17.12 0.52
CA ASP A 138 -5.55 -18.38 0.58
C ASP A 138 -6.15 -18.61 1.98
N LYS A 139 -5.42 -18.26 3.04
CA LYS A 139 -5.93 -18.34 4.42
C LYS A 139 -7.16 -17.47 4.64
N VAL A 140 -7.15 -16.25 4.10
CA VAL A 140 -8.30 -15.35 4.17
C VAL A 140 -9.45 -15.89 3.33
N GLU A 141 -9.19 -16.23 2.08
CA GLU A 141 -10.21 -16.72 1.15
C GLU A 141 -10.90 -17.98 1.70
N GLN A 142 -10.14 -18.95 2.20
CA GLN A 142 -10.70 -20.17 2.81
C GLN A 142 -11.58 -19.85 4.02
N ALA A 143 -11.17 -18.91 4.87
CA ALA A 143 -11.92 -18.55 6.07
C ALA A 143 -13.27 -17.89 5.74
N VAL A 144 -13.34 -17.06 4.68
CA VAL A 144 -14.56 -16.30 4.33
C VAL A 144 -15.38 -16.94 3.21
N SER A 145 -14.90 -18.03 2.59
CA SER A 145 -15.54 -18.68 1.44
C SER A 145 -16.97 -19.14 1.71
N ASP A 146 -17.22 -19.64 2.92
CA ASP A 146 -18.53 -20.16 3.32
C ASP A 146 -19.50 -19.09 3.82
N VAL A 147 -19.10 -17.80 3.85
CA VAL A 147 -19.99 -16.71 4.25
C VAL A 147 -21.01 -16.42 3.14
N PRO A 148 -22.30 -16.67 3.36
CA PRO A 148 -23.32 -16.40 2.36
C PRO A 148 -23.38 -14.92 1.98
N GLU A 149 -23.66 -14.60 0.72
CA GLU A 149 -23.65 -13.22 0.21
C GLU A 149 -24.58 -12.30 1.03
N GLN A 150 -25.76 -12.79 1.45
CA GLN A 150 -26.70 -12.02 2.26
C GLN A 150 -26.20 -11.68 3.67
N ASP A 151 -25.19 -12.40 4.17
CA ASP A 151 -24.60 -12.21 5.50
C ASP A 151 -23.30 -11.37 5.44
N ARG A 152 -22.85 -11.03 4.24
CA ARG A 152 -21.68 -10.19 4.03
C ARG A 152 -21.97 -8.73 4.41
N PRO A 153 -21.11 -8.10 5.25
CA PRO A 153 -21.32 -6.71 5.66
C PRO A 153 -21.13 -5.73 4.50
N LYS A 154 -21.91 -4.67 4.49
CA LYS A 154 -21.72 -3.51 3.62
C LYS A 154 -20.55 -2.67 4.15
N VAL A 155 -19.53 -2.50 3.35
CA VAL A 155 -18.29 -1.82 3.75
C VAL A 155 -18.07 -0.59 2.89
N LEU A 156 -17.76 0.53 3.53
CA LEU A 156 -17.20 1.70 2.89
C LEU A 156 -15.70 1.78 3.24
N MET A 157 -14.85 1.71 2.24
CA MET A 157 -13.43 2.01 2.38
C MET A 157 -13.13 3.33 1.67
N MET A 158 -12.72 4.36 2.41
CA MET A 158 -12.53 5.69 1.84
C MET A 158 -11.22 6.33 2.26
N ARG A 159 -10.60 7.02 1.32
CA ARG A 159 -9.46 7.89 1.63
C ARG A 159 -9.97 9.22 2.17
N VAL A 160 -9.38 9.62 3.30
CA VAL A 160 -9.59 10.92 3.89
C VAL A 160 -8.33 11.77 3.69
N SER A 161 -8.52 13.02 3.34
CA SER A 161 -7.42 13.98 3.19
C SER A 161 -7.89 15.40 3.54
N SER A 162 -6.96 16.26 3.92
CA SER A 162 -7.17 17.70 4.09
C SER A 162 -5.99 18.44 3.47
N THR A 163 -6.27 19.57 2.86
CA THR A 163 -5.25 20.51 2.43
C THR A 163 -5.73 21.88 2.90
N ASP A 164 -5.35 22.26 4.12
CA ASP A 164 -5.68 23.55 4.77
C ASP A 164 -7.18 23.90 4.75
N GLY A 165 -8.06 22.89 4.84
CA GLY A 165 -9.50 23.10 4.72
C GLY A 165 -10.33 21.92 5.24
N PRO A 166 -11.61 21.84 4.83
CA PRO A 166 -12.49 20.74 5.23
C PRO A 166 -11.99 19.38 4.72
N LEU A 167 -12.35 18.32 5.45
CA LEU A 167 -12.03 16.96 5.07
C LEU A 167 -12.64 16.62 3.70
N THR A 168 -11.86 15.99 2.86
CA THR A 168 -12.29 15.44 1.57
C THR A 168 -12.34 13.92 1.67
N TYR A 169 -13.44 13.34 1.21
CA TYR A 169 -13.65 11.90 1.16
C TYR A 169 -13.60 11.43 -0.29
N THR A 170 -12.85 10.37 -0.54
CA THR A 170 -12.74 9.77 -1.87
C THR A 170 -12.75 8.26 -1.79
N VAL A 171 -13.30 7.59 -2.80
CA VAL A 171 -13.29 6.14 -2.96
C VAL A 171 -12.44 5.74 -4.16
N ALA A 172 -11.83 4.57 -4.07
CA ALA A 172 -11.05 3.99 -5.15
C ALA A 172 -11.96 3.42 -6.27
N PRO A 173 -11.48 3.36 -7.52
CA PRO A 173 -12.17 2.63 -8.58
C PRO A 173 -12.17 1.12 -8.32
N ASP A 174 -13.03 0.39 -9.02
CA ASP A 174 -13.15 -1.07 -8.97
C ASP A 174 -11.85 -1.82 -9.36
N THR A 175 -11.01 -1.17 -10.15
CA THR A 175 -9.74 -1.71 -10.64
C THR A 175 -8.55 -1.45 -9.70
N TRP A 176 -8.77 -1.04 -8.46
CA TRP A 176 -7.70 -0.78 -7.51
C TRP A 176 -7.81 -1.65 -6.26
N MET A 177 -6.66 -1.92 -5.67
CA MET A 177 -6.46 -2.81 -4.53
C MET A 177 -7.39 -2.50 -3.34
N GLN A 178 -7.73 -1.23 -3.09
CA GLN A 178 -8.63 -0.85 -1.99
C GLN A 178 -10.04 -1.42 -2.15
N THR A 179 -10.52 -1.59 -3.38
CA THR A 179 -11.80 -2.25 -3.65
C THR A 179 -11.67 -3.75 -3.45
N ARG A 180 -10.57 -4.34 -3.95
CA ARG A 180 -10.27 -5.77 -3.76
C ARG A 180 -10.13 -6.15 -2.29
N PHE A 181 -9.52 -5.32 -1.46
CA PHE A 181 -9.44 -5.58 -0.01
C PHE A 181 -10.81 -5.84 0.61
N VAL A 182 -11.82 -5.06 0.24
CA VAL A 182 -13.17 -5.23 0.77
C VAL A 182 -13.80 -6.53 0.26
N GLU A 183 -13.66 -6.81 -1.04
CA GLU A 183 -14.22 -8.02 -1.66
C GLU A 183 -13.55 -9.29 -1.13
N ASP A 184 -12.22 -9.31 -1.11
CA ASP A 184 -11.42 -10.46 -0.69
C ASP A 184 -11.54 -10.71 0.83
N ALA A 185 -11.78 -9.66 1.63
CA ALA A 185 -12.10 -9.79 3.04
C ALA A 185 -13.55 -10.27 3.30
N GLY A 186 -14.33 -10.53 2.27
CA GLY A 186 -15.72 -11.00 2.36
C GLY A 186 -16.75 -9.90 2.57
N GLY A 187 -16.40 -8.62 2.39
CA GLY A 187 -17.33 -7.50 2.46
C GLY A 187 -17.96 -7.13 1.11
N ILE A 188 -18.96 -6.27 1.13
CA ILE A 188 -19.61 -5.70 -0.06
C ILE A 188 -19.25 -4.22 -0.16
N PRO A 189 -18.46 -3.79 -1.16
CA PRO A 189 -18.11 -2.37 -1.34
C PRO A 189 -19.33 -1.55 -1.73
N VAL A 190 -19.80 -0.63 -0.86
CA VAL A 190 -21.05 0.10 -1.08
C VAL A 190 -20.99 1.15 -2.19
N TRP A 191 -19.81 1.57 -2.62
CA TRP A 191 -19.63 2.58 -3.67
C TRP A 191 -19.63 2.01 -5.09
N LEU A 192 -19.49 0.68 -5.24
CA LEU A 192 -19.59 0.05 -6.55
C LEU A 192 -21.00 0.23 -7.14
N GLY A 193 -21.06 0.39 -8.44
CA GLY A 193 -22.33 0.64 -9.14
C GLY A 193 -22.86 2.07 -9.02
N SER A 194 -22.21 2.96 -8.27
CA SER A 194 -22.62 4.38 -8.15
C SER A 194 -22.34 5.24 -9.38
N GLY A 195 -21.86 4.61 -10.47
CA GLY A 195 -21.66 5.29 -11.76
C GLY A 195 -20.42 6.16 -11.83
N PHE A 196 -19.48 6.01 -10.91
CA PHE A 196 -18.17 6.68 -11.01
C PHE A 196 -17.40 6.15 -12.21
N LYS A 197 -17.24 7.00 -13.23
CA LYS A 197 -16.50 6.68 -14.49
C LYS A 197 -15.02 7.06 -14.41
N ASN A 198 -14.52 7.40 -13.22
CA ASN A 198 -13.18 7.94 -13.06
C ASN A 198 -12.14 6.80 -13.08
N LYS A 199 -11.04 7.02 -13.80
CA LYS A 199 -9.85 6.16 -13.77
C LYS A 199 -8.99 6.37 -12.51
N GLY A 200 -9.50 7.08 -11.50
CA GLY A 200 -8.83 7.42 -10.26
C GLY A 200 -9.85 7.66 -9.15
N PHE A 201 -9.40 8.21 -8.05
CA PHE A 201 -10.27 8.50 -6.90
C PHE A 201 -11.49 9.35 -7.27
N ALA A 202 -12.68 8.89 -6.86
CA ALA A 202 -13.93 9.63 -6.96
C ALA A 202 -14.26 10.33 -5.64
N LYS A 203 -14.56 11.65 -5.70
CA LYS A 203 -15.05 12.38 -4.52
C LYS A 203 -16.45 11.93 -4.17
N ILE A 204 -16.71 11.79 -2.86
CA ILE A 204 -18.01 11.48 -2.30
C ILE A 204 -18.42 12.52 -1.27
N SER A 205 -19.71 12.76 -1.12
CA SER A 205 -20.25 13.64 -0.10
C SER A 205 -20.66 12.87 1.16
N PHE A 206 -20.84 13.60 2.26
CA PHE A 206 -21.36 13.01 3.49
C PHE A 206 -22.76 12.40 3.29
N GLU A 207 -23.61 13.06 2.49
CA GLU A 207 -24.95 12.59 2.17
C GLU A 207 -24.94 11.26 1.39
N GLN A 208 -23.98 11.07 0.51
CA GLN A 208 -23.77 9.77 -0.18
C GLN A 208 -23.35 8.69 0.80
N ILE A 209 -22.45 8.99 1.74
CA ILE A 209 -22.04 8.06 2.80
C ILE A 209 -23.26 7.63 3.62
N ALA A 210 -24.08 8.60 4.05
CA ALA A 210 -25.28 8.34 4.81
C ALA A 210 -26.33 7.52 4.01
N ALA A 211 -26.48 7.79 2.71
CA ALA A 211 -27.41 7.08 1.84
C ALA A 211 -26.99 5.63 1.58
N TRP A 212 -25.70 5.33 1.46
CA TRP A 212 -25.19 3.96 1.32
C TRP A 212 -25.38 3.13 2.59
N ASN A 213 -25.44 3.80 3.75
CA ASN A 213 -25.65 3.17 5.05
C ASN A 213 -24.77 1.93 5.26
N PRO A 214 -23.43 2.08 5.23
CA PRO A 214 -22.50 0.96 5.42
C PRO A 214 -22.56 0.41 6.85
N ASP A 215 -22.33 -0.90 6.99
CA ASP A 215 -22.18 -1.57 8.29
C ASP A 215 -20.82 -1.28 8.93
N TYR A 216 -19.77 -1.13 8.09
CA TYR A 216 -18.40 -0.78 8.48
C TYR A 216 -17.88 0.36 7.62
N ILE A 217 -17.08 1.24 8.22
CA ILE A 217 -16.37 2.30 7.51
C ILE A 217 -14.88 2.21 7.87
N TYR A 218 -14.05 1.98 6.86
CA TYR A 218 -12.60 2.02 7.00
C TYR A 218 -12.05 3.26 6.32
N ILE A 219 -11.27 4.05 7.08
CA ILE A 219 -10.62 5.24 6.55
C ILE A 219 -9.12 5.05 6.44
N TYR A 220 -8.53 5.64 5.43
CA TYR A 220 -7.08 5.64 5.23
C TYR A 220 -6.59 6.98 4.67
N SER A 221 -5.30 7.20 4.80
CA SER A 221 -4.60 8.33 4.19
C SER A 221 -3.20 7.90 3.77
N TYR A 222 -2.63 8.55 2.76
CA TYR A 222 -1.29 8.25 2.28
C TYR A 222 -0.21 9.18 2.84
N LYS A 223 -0.62 10.36 3.35
CA LYS A 223 0.30 11.41 3.80
C LYS A 223 0.24 11.64 5.29
N ASP A 224 -0.95 11.62 5.84
CA ASP A 224 -1.22 11.95 7.22
C ASP A 224 -1.65 10.71 7.99
N PRO A 225 -1.46 10.65 9.33
CA PRO A 225 -1.98 9.58 10.15
C PRO A 225 -3.51 9.46 10.02
N ALA A 226 -4.01 8.30 9.61
CA ALA A 226 -5.45 8.08 9.41
C ALA A 226 -6.22 8.17 10.73
N GLU A 227 -5.60 7.83 11.85
CA GLU A 227 -6.15 7.93 13.21
C GLU A 227 -6.47 9.37 13.62
N ASP A 228 -5.72 10.36 13.11
CA ASP A 228 -6.01 11.78 13.35
C ASP A 228 -7.30 12.20 12.66
N PHE A 229 -7.54 11.73 11.44
CA PHE A 229 -8.80 11.93 10.74
C PHE A 229 -9.96 11.21 11.43
N LEU A 230 -9.77 9.99 11.90
CA LEU A 230 -10.77 9.27 12.67
C LEU A 230 -11.17 10.07 13.93
N THR A 231 -10.19 10.62 14.63
CA THR A 231 -10.43 11.48 15.80
C THR A 231 -11.24 12.73 15.43
N GLN A 232 -11.02 13.33 14.26
CA GLN A 232 -11.82 14.45 13.77
C GLN A 232 -13.23 14.03 13.42
N LEU A 233 -13.42 12.89 12.73
CA LEU A 233 -14.75 12.35 12.40
C LEU A 233 -15.57 12.06 13.67
N LYS A 234 -14.98 11.48 14.70
CA LYS A 234 -15.64 11.21 16.00
C LYS A 234 -16.12 12.48 16.70
N LYS A 235 -15.50 13.65 16.43
CA LYS A 235 -15.91 14.95 17.00
C LYS A 235 -16.98 15.67 16.16
N ASP A 236 -17.16 15.31 14.89
CA ASP A 236 -18.15 15.92 14.01
C ASP A 236 -19.54 15.34 14.30
N LYS A 237 -20.45 16.19 14.76
CA LYS A 237 -21.83 15.80 15.15
C LYS A 237 -22.60 15.10 14.03
N ARG A 238 -22.32 15.41 12.77
CA ARG A 238 -22.97 14.76 11.63
C ARG A 238 -22.68 13.26 11.59
N TRP A 239 -21.45 12.87 11.96
CA TRP A 239 -21.04 11.48 12.01
C TRP A 239 -21.65 10.70 13.17
N ALA A 240 -22.04 11.37 14.26
CA ALA A 240 -22.62 10.72 15.41
C ALA A 240 -23.95 9.97 15.09
N ASP A 241 -24.63 10.34 14.01
CA ASP A 241 -25.88 9.68 13.59
C ASP A 241 -25.69 8.54 12.60
N ILE A 242 -24.51 8.36 12.04
CA ILE A 242 -24.19 7.24 11.17
C ILE A 242 -24.21 5.92 11.96
N PRO A 243 -24.98 4.89 11.52
CA PRO A 243 -25.12 3.63 12.26
C PRO A 243 -23.79 2.94 12.54
N ALA A 244 -22.86 2.91 11.58
CA ALA A 244 -21.51 2.36 11.77
C ALA A 244 -20.74 3.09 12.88
N MET A 245 -20.88 4.42 13.00
CA MET A 245 -20.26 5.22 14.06
C MET A 245 -20.83 4.87 15.43
N LYS A 246 -22.17 4.76 15.54
CA LYS A 246 -22.85 4.36 16.79
C LYS A 246 -22.45 2.96 17.24
N ALA A 247 -22.18 2.07 16.31
CA ALA A 247 -21.77 0.70 16.56
C ALA A 247 -20.26 0.55 16.84
N GLY A 248 -19.45 1.63 16.79
CA GLY A 248 -18.00 1.57 16.93
C GLY A 248 -17.29 0.91 15.73
N ARG A 249 -17.95 0.90 14.55
CA ARG A 249 -17.45 0.24 13.33
C ARG A 249 -16.89 1.22 12.30
N VAL A 250 -16.48 2.40 12.75
CA VAL A 250 -15.68 3.36 11.94
C VAL A 250 -14.27 3.33 12.45
N LYS A 251 -13.34 2.83 11.64
CA LYS A 251 -11.96 2.58 12.04
C LYS A 251 -10.96 3.15 11.04
N ALA A 252 -9.80 3.56 11.53
CA ALA A 252 -8.64 3.83 10.69
C ALA A 252 -7.96 2.52 10.32
N ILE A 253 -7.65 2.33 9.04
CA ILE A 253 -6.80 1.23 8.61
C ILE A 253 -5.41 1.44 9.21
N PRO A 254 -4.83 0.41 9.84
CA PRO A 254 -3.54 0.54 10.49
C PRO A 254 -2.40 0.81 9.50
N GLY A 255 -1.29 1.18 10.05
CA GLY A 255 -0.03 1.34 9.32
C GLY A 255 1.14 1.34 10.28
N ASP A 256 2.32 1.35 9.72
CA ASP A 256 3.58 1.55 10.41
C ASP A 256 4.26 2.86 9.94
N PHE A 257 5.19 2.76 9.01
CA PHE A 257 5.75 3.91 8.28
C PHE A 257 4.85 4.38 7.13
N SER A 258 3.90 3.56 6.74
CA SER A 258 2.89 3.85 5.71
C SER A 258 1.60 3.13 6.04
N ASN A 259 0.47 3.67 5.57
CA ASN A 259 -0.82 3.02 5.75
C ASN A 259 -0.90 1.73 4.92
N TYR A 260 -1.39 0.64 5.51
CA TYR A 260 -1.47 -0.66 4.84
C TYR A 260 -2.47 -0.70 3.67
N ALA A 261 -3.35 0.30 3.55
CA ALA A 261 -4.22 0.45 2.37
C ALA A 261 -3.49 0.94 1.11
N GLN A 262 -2.21 1.30 1.20
CA GLN A 262 -1.41 1.63 0.02
C GLN A 262 -1.06 0.37 -0.77
N PRO A 263 -0.92 0.46 -2.11
CA PRO A 263 -0.46 -0.66 -2.93
C PRO A 263 1.07 -0.84 -2.83
N ILE A 264 1.55 -1.10 -1.61
CA ILE A 264 2.95 -1.34 -1.25
C ILE A 264 3.11 -2.79 -0.77
N SER A 265 4.32 -3.26 -0.50
CA SER A 265 4.57 -4.66 -0.09
C SER A 265 3.68 -5.13 1.06
N ARG A 266 3.33 -4.23 1.98
CA ARG A 266 2.50 -4.50 3.16
C ARG A 266 0.98 -4.57 2.92
N TRP A 267 0.53 -4.53 1.66
CA TRP A 267 -0.89 -4.60 1.32
C TRP A 267 -1.60 -5.84 1.88
N ILE A 268 -0.88 -6.95 1.98
CA ILE A 268 -1.43 -8.20 2.54
C ILE A 268 -1.84 -8.05 4.01
N LEU A 269 -1.14 -7.21 4.78
CA LEU A 269 -1.47 -6.90 6.16
C LEU A 269 -2.81 -6.14 6.28
N CYS A 270 -3.16 -5.32 5.28
CA CYS A 270 -4.47 -4.69 5.21
C CYS A 270 -5.57 -5.74 5.04
N LEU A 271 -5.40 -6.68 4.12
CA LEU A 271 -6.36 -7.74 3.86
C LEU A 271 -6.57 -8.61 5.11
N GLN A 272 -5.50 -9.08 5.73
CA GLN A 272 -5.57 -9.92 6.94
C GLN A 272 -6.25 -9.18 8.10
N TRP A 273 -5.87 -7.93 8.36
CA TRP A 273 -6.47 -7.11 9.41
C TRP A 273 -7.97 -6.87 9.17
N MET A 274 -8.34 -6.49 7.95
CA MET A 274 -9.74 -6.20 7.60
C MET A 274 -10.60 -7.46 7.74
N SER A 275 -10.12 -8.60 7.28
CA SER A 275 -10.85 -9.87 7.38
C SER A 275 -11.09 -10.28 8.84
N ALA A 276 -10.07 -10.15 9.68
CA ALA A 276 -10.19 -10.44 11.11
C ALA A 276 -11.12 -9.45 11.83
N ASP A 277 -11.18 -8.19 11.39
CA ASP A 277 -12.08 -7.19 11.95
C ASP A 277 -13.54 -7.38 11.51
N LEU A 278 -13.77 -7.81 10.27
CA LEU A 278 -15.12 -8.12 9.78
C LEU A 278 -15.66 -9.41 10.37
N TYR A 279 -14.81 -10.42 10.57
CA TYR A 279 -15.20 -11.77 10.98
C TYR A 279 -14.33 -12.31 12.13
N PRO A 280 -14.31 -11.67 13.30
CA PRO A 280 -13.43 -12.09 14.40
C PRO A 280 -13.66 -13.55 14.83
N GLN A 281 -14.84 -14.11 14.63
CA GLN A 281 -15.16 -15.50 14.91
C GLN A 281 -14.50 -16.49 13.95
N LEU A 282 -14.12 -16.07 12.74
CA LEU A 282 -13.40 -16.89 11.76
C LEU A 282 -11.89 -16.81 11.92
N PHE A 283 -11.42 -15.82 12.69
CA PHE A 283 -10.00 -15.57 12.94
C PHE A 283 -9.70 -15.50 14.46
N PRO A 284 -10.06 -16.56 15.26
CA PRO A 284 -9.98 -16.47 16.72
C PRO A 284 -8.55 -16.31 17.26
N ASP A 285 -7.54 -16.80 16.53
CA ASP A 285 -6.13 -16.76 16.92
C ASP A 285 -5.33 -15.67 16.18
N PHE A 286 -6.03 -14.74 15.51
CA PHE A 286 -5.38 -13.67 14.75
C PHE A 286 -4.70 -12.67 15.69
N ASP A 287 -3.42 -12.45 15.45
CA ASP A 287 -2.58 -11.50 16.18
C ASP A 287 -1.83 -10.64 15.17
N MET A 288 -2.28 -9.39 15.02
CA MET A 288 -1.72 -8.48 14.04
C MET A 288 -0.24 -8.16 14.29
N GLU A 289 0.20 -8.09 15.54
CA GLU A 289 1.62 -7.83 15.84
C GLU A 289 2.50 -9.00 15.39
N ARG A 290 2.02 -10.23 15.59
CA ARG A 290 2.69 -11.43 15.08
C ARG A 290 2.74 -11.45 13.56
N GLU A 291 1.63 -11.10 12.89
CA GLU A 291 1.58 -11.03 11.42
C GLU A 291 2.54 -9.96 10.87
N ILE A 292 2.66 -8.81 11.53
CA ILE A 292 3.62 -7.76 11.15
C ILE A 292 5.06 -8.27 11.30
N CYS A 293 5.41 -8.87 12.46
CA CYS A 293 6.76 -9.41 12.67
C CYS A 293 7.12 -10.47 11.64
N SER A 294 6.21 -11.45 11.41
CA SER A 294 6.38 -12.48 10.40
C SER A 294 6.52 -11.89 9.00
N PHE A 295 5.73 -10.86 8.66
CA PHE A 295 5.85 -10.18 7.37
C PHE A 295 7.27 -9.62 7.17
N TYR A 296 7.76 -8.85 8.12
CA TYR A 296 9.08 -8.22 7.97
C TYR A 296 10.23 -9.24 7.98
N GLU A 297 10.09 -10.35 8.71
CA GLU A 297 11.05 -11.45 8.70
C GLU A 297 11.04 -12.18 7.35
N ASP A 298 9.86 -12.62 6.87
CA ASP A 298 9.71 -13.42 5.66
C ASP A 298 10.03 -12.62 4.39
N PHE A 299 9.57 -11.37 4.32
CA PHE A 299 9.66 -10.55 3.11
C PHE A 299 10.94 -9.69 3.04
N HIS A 300 11.50 -9.31 4.17
CA HIS A 300 12.67 -8.41 4.22
C HIS A 300 13.85 -8.98 5.00
N GLY A 301 13.73 -10.18 5.59
CA GLY A 301 14.78 -10.75 6.43
C GLY A 301 15.04 -9.95 7.72
N LEU A 302 14.10 -9.09 8.13
CA LEU A 302 14.27 -8.19 9.26
C LEU A 302 13.94 -8.90 10.57
N SER A 303 14.96 -9.45 11.22
CA SER A 303 14.85 -10.13 12.52
C SER A 303 15.41 -9.33 13.71
N ASP A 304 15.94 -8.11 13.47
CA ASP A 304 16.45 -7.26 14.57
C ASP A 304 15.32 -6.85 15.52
N PRO A 305 15.43 -7.21 16.83
CA PRO A 305 14.35 -6.94 17.77
C PRO A 305 14.10 -5.45 18.05
N GLN A 306 15.08 -4.57 17.80
CA GLN A 306 14.89 -3.13 17.99
C GLN A 306 14.10 -2.54 16.82
N ALA A 307 14.44 -2.94 15.59
CA ALA A 307 13.71 -2.54 14.40
C ALA A 307 12.26 -3.06 14.43
N GLN A 308 12.04 -4.31 14.79
CA GLN A 308 10.69 -4.86 14.96
C GLN A 308 9.89 -4.11 16.04
N ARG A 309 10.49 -3.76 17.16
CA ARG A 309 9.81 -2.93 18.19
C ARG A 309 9.39 -1.56 17.64
N GLU A 310 10.24 -0.88 16.87
CA GLU A 310 9.87 0.41 16.26
C GLU A 310 8.66 0.26 15.33
N ILE A 311 8.62 -0.77 14.49
CA ILE A 311 7.51 -1.07 13.61
C ILE A 311 6.22 -1.30 14.41
N ILE A 312 6.27 -2.16 15.42
CA ILE A 312 5.12 -2.47 16.28
C ILE A 312 4.63 -1.23 17.05
N ASP A 313 5.53 -0.39 17.55
CA ASP A 313 5.13 0.83 18.26
C ASP A 313 4.44 1.83 17.32
N ARG A 314 4.81 1.88 16.03
CA ARG A 314 4.11 2.67 15.02
C ARG A 314 2.72 2.10 14.73
N TYR A 315 2.63 0.79 14.52
CA TYR A 315 1.35 0.10 14.36
C TYR A 315 0.42 0.37 15.54
N ARG A 316 0.88 0.20 16.78
CA ARG A 316 0.09 0.46 18.00
C ARG A 316 -0.46 1.88 18.04
N ARG A 317 0.36 2.88 17.65
CA ARG A 317 -0.11 4.27 17.55
C ARG A 317 -1.21 4.43 16.52
N SER A 318 -1.07 3.80 15.35
CA SER A 318 -2.04 3.92 14.25
C SER A 318 -3.44 3.37 14.59
N VAL A 319 -3.54 2.47 15.59
CA VAL A 319 -4.82 1.87 16.01
C VAL A 319 -5.39 2.45 17.31
N GLN A 320 -4.71 3.41 17.95
CA GLN A 320 -5.16 3.96 19.25
C GLN A 320 -6.52 4.66 19.19
N ALA A 321 -6.92 5.16 18.02
CA ALA A 321 -8.20 5.83 17.83
C ALA A 321 -9.36 4.88 17.45
N ASN A 322 -9.09 3.61 17.15
CA ASN A 322 -10.07 2.62 16.72
C ASN A 322 -11.05 2.17 17.82
#